data_8f826937df093ef28913e36e808547c5
#
_entry.id   8f826937df093ef28913e36e808547c5
#
_cell.length_a   1.000
_cell.length_b   1.000
_cell.length_c   1.000
_cell.angle_alpha   90.00
_cell.angle_beta   90.00
_cell.angle_gamma   90.00
#
_symmetry.space_group_name_H-M   'P 1'
#
loop_
_entity.id
_entity.type
_entity.pdbx_description
1 polymer ?
#
loop_
_entity_poly.entity_id
_entity_poly.type
_entity_poly.pdbx_seq_one_letter_code
_entity_poly.pdbx_strand_id
1 'polypeptide(L)'
;MEGYYTMNIYEKIFARLEELHMSQIELSRRTGIATSTISDWRKKKINPQADKLVAICRALDMSLVDLLCDEEKLDQTIQTEYILDERHIIEVFRNSDFETKRRLLRYFELVEIYREINQESDSKNIKRNISVIQDTDGNNIVMINDIVFKGKRSIEWSDVETYLRQYVGDFYQIAETEDIIYIGTDLPDEYSGSNYTKHIKGTIAKAKANAAQAIPEMIEIATSKSFEDNKKNKHSRHAKNGWYRYDTRFALPVYSENGEIERYNVFSARLLIRHASSGKMYLYDVLEIKKETSKSCQE
;
A
#
# COMPACT_ATOMS: atom_id res chain seq x y z
N MET A 1 19.36 -30.31 -22.30
CA MET A 1 18.14 -29.49 -22.39
C MET A 1 17.36 -29.78 -21.12
N GLU A 2 17.62 -29.02 -20.06
CA GLU A 2 16.83 -29.07 -18.82
C GLU A 2 15.57 -28.25 -19.07
N GLY A 3 14.43 -28.93 -19.05
CA GLY A 3 13.13 -28.30 -19.21
C GLY A 3 12.81 -27.45 -17.98
N TYR A 4 12.67 -26.15 -18.17
CA TYR A 4 12.21 -25.22 -17.14
C TYR A 4 10.78 -25.60 -16.70
N TYR A 5 10.65 -26.00 -15.45
CA TYR A 5 9.36 -26.36 -14.85
C TYR A 5 8.64 -25.08 -14.44
N THR A 6 7.65 -24.64 -15.21
CA THR A 6 6.79 -23.51 -14.86
C THR A 6 5.67 -23.98 -13.95
N MET A 7 5.58 -23.43 -12.74
CA MET A 7 4.51 -23.77 -11.80
C MET A 7 3.15 -23.28 -12.29
N ASN A 8 2.15 -24.15 -12.28
CA ASN A 8 0.78 -23.78 -12.59
C ASN A 8 0.15 -22.94 -11.46
N ILE A 9 -0.89 -22.15 -11.78
CA ILE A 9 -1.59 -21.31 -10.81
C ILE A 9 -2.05 -22.10 -9.58
N TYR A 10 -2.60 -23.30 -9.77
CA TYR A 10 -3.03 -24.13 -8.65
C TYR A 10 -1.84 -24.55 -7.77
N GLU A 11 -0.68 -24.86 -8.34
CA GLU A 11 0.53 -25.22 -7.59
C GLU A 11 1.02 -24.07 -6.71
N LYS A 12 1.04 -22.85 -7.24
CA LYS A 12 1.38 -21.64 -6.50
C LYS A 12 0.41 -21.38 -5.33
N ILE A 13 -0.89 -21.57 -5.55
CA ILE A 13 -1.90 -21.45 -4.50
C ILE A 13 -1.62 -22.44 -3.36
N PHE A 14 -1.35 -23.70 -3.68
CA PHE A 14 -1.11 -24.72 -2.66
C PHE A 14 0.24 -24.57 -1.97
N ALA A 15 1.29 -24.14 -2.68
CA ALA A 15 2.56 -23.76 -2.07
C ALA A 15 2.38 -22.61 -1.07
N ARG A 16 1.61 -21.59 -1.45
CA ARG A 16 1.33 -20.45 -0.55
C ARG A 16 0.48 -20.83 0.66
N LEU A 17 -0.46 -21.77 0.53
CA LEU A 17 -1.20 -22.33 1.67
C LEU A 17 -0.26 -23.04 2.67
N GLU A 18 0.72 -23.80 2.16
CA GLU A 18 1.70 -24.48 2.99
C GLU A 18 2.62 -23.47 3.72
N GLU A 19 3.09 -22.44 3.04
CA GLU A 19 3.89 -21.37 3.65
C GLU A 19 3.14 -20.62 4.76
N LEU A 20 1.85 -20.35 4.56
CA LEU A 20 1.00 -19.67 5.53
C LEU A 20 0.45 -20.61 6.62
N HIS A 21 0.77 -21.93 6.55
CA HIS A 21 0.16 -22.96 7.39
C HIS A 21 -1.39 -22.90 7.38
N MET A 22 -1.97 -22.49 6.25
CA MET A 22 -3.41 -22.30 6.08
C MET A 22 -4.05 -23.54 5.49
N SER A 23 -5.14 -24.01 6.10
CA SER A 23 -5.91 -25.14 5.59
C SER A 23 -6.83 -24.74 4.42
N GLN A 24 -7.19 -25.72 3.57
CA GLN A 24 -8.18 -25.52 2.49
C GLN A 24 -9.55 -25.08 3.04
N ILE A 25 -9.90 -25.49 4.25
CA ILE A 25 -11.14 -25.07 4.93
C ILE A 25 -11.08 -23.60 5.26
N GLU A 26 -9.95 -23.12 5.75
CA GLU A 26 -9.75 -21.70 6.05
C GLU A 26 -9.75 -20.83 4.78
N LEU A 27 -9.10 -21.31 3.70
CA LEU A 27 -9.20 -20.65 2.40
C LEU A 27 -10.65 -20.58 1.90
N SER A 28 -11.40 -21.67 2.03
CA SER A 28 -12.83 -21.73 1.69
C SER A 28 -13.63 -20.68 2.46
N ARG A 29 -13.37 -20.56 3.77
CA ARG A 29 -14.05 -19.61 4.65
C ARG A 29 -13.76 -18.15 4.24
N ARG A 30 -12.51 -17.84 3.89
CA ARG A 30 -12.10 -16.47 3.52
C ARG A 30 -12.56 -16.06 2.12
N THR A 31 -12.65 -17.01 1.20
CA THR A 31 -12.96 -16.73 -0.22
C THR A 31 -14.42 -17.00 -0.59
N GLY A 32 -15.17 -17.71 0.24
CA GLY A 32 -16.51 -18.21 -0.11
C GLY A 32 -16.51 -19.34 -1.14
N ILE A 33 -15.35 -19.84 -1.57
CA ILE A 33 -15.22 -20.92 -2.55
C ILE A 33 -15.40 -22.26 -1.83
N ALA A 34 -16.26 -23.14 -2.37
CA ALA A 34 -16.50 -24.45 -1.76
C ALA A 34 -15.21 -25.27 -1.61
N THR A 35 -15.01 -25.91 -0.47
CA THR A 35 -13.82 -26.74 -0.18
C THR A 35 -13.64 -27.87 -1.21
N SER A 36 -14.74 -28.41 -1.72
CA SER A 36 -14.72 -29.41 -2.81
C SER A 36 -14.08 -28.85 -4.08
N THR A 37 -14.40 -27.61 -4.45
CA THR A 37 -13.80 -26.91 -5.60
C THR A 37 -12.31 -26.71 -5.41
N ILE A 38 -11.89 -26.25 -4.24
CA ILE A 38 -10.46 -26.08 -3.90
C ILE A 38 -9.72 -27.43 -3.98
N SER A 39 -10.31 -28.50 -3.42
CA SER A 39 -9.75 -29.85 -3.48
C SER A 39 -9.65 -30.37 -4.92
N ASP A 40 -10.61 -30.04 -5.77
CA ASP A 40 -10.61 -30.43 -7.18
C ASP A 40 -9.44 -29.78 -7.96
N TRP A 41 -9.05 -28.56 -7.65
CA TRP A 41 -7.88 -27.94 -8.29
C TRP A 41 -6.62 -28.77 -8.09
N ARG A 42 -6.39 -29.26 -6.86
CA ARG A 42 -5.24 -30.13 -6.55
C ARG A 42 -5.36 -31.51 -7.19
N LYS A 43 -6.53 -32.14 -7.09
CA LYS A 43 -6.74 -33.52 -7.57
C LYS A 43 -6.72 -33.60 -9.09
N LYS A 44 -7.36 -32.65 -9.76
CA LYS A 44 -7.51 -32.64 -11.22
C LYS A 44 -6.42 -31.84 -11.93
N LYS A 45 -5.52 -31.20 -11.17
CA LYS A 45 -4.43 -30.32 -11.69
C LYS A 45 -4.97 -29.22 -12.61
N ILE A 46 -6.06 -28.57 -12.20
CA ILE A 46 -6.73 -27.49 -12.97
C ILE A 46 -6.60 -26.16 -12.25
N ASN A 47 -6.47 -25.11 -13.01
CA ASN A 47 -6.41 -23.76 -12.47
C ASN A 47 -7.82 -23.24 -12.09
N PRO A 48 -7.92 -22.40 -11.05
CA PRO A 48 -9.16 -21.69 -10.73
C PRO A 48 -9.63 -20.84 -11.91
N GLN A 49 -10.95 -20.60 -11.98
CA GLN A 49 -11.52 -19.64 -12.91
C GLN A 49 -11.08 -18.21 -12.56
N ALA A 50 -10.97 -17.34 -13.56
CA ALA A 50 -10.44 -15.99 -13.43
C ALA A 50 -11.22 -15.13 -12.41
N ASP A 51 -12.54 -15.30 -12.31
CA ASP A 51 -13.43 -14.62 -11.35
C ASP A 51 -13.10 -14.91 -9.88
N LYS A 52 -12.37 -15.99 -9.60
CA LYS A 52 -11.98 -16.42 -8.25
C LYS A 52 -10.59 -15.94 -7.82
N LEU A 53 -9.74 -15.57 -8.80
CA LEU A 53 -8.33 -15.28 -8.53
C LEU A 53 -8.14 -14.10 -7.56
N VAL A 54 -8.94 -13.04 -7.69
CA VAL A 54 -8.86 -11.86 -6.82
C VAL A 54 -9.17 -12.22 -5.37
N ALA A 55 -10.22 -13.02 -5.13
CA ALA A 55 -10.57 -13.48 -3.79
C ALA A 55 -9.48 -14.37 -3.18
N ILE A 56 -8.88 -15.24 -4.00
CA ILE A 56 -7.77 -16.13 -3.60
C ILE A 56 -6.54 -15.31 -3.24
N CYS A 57 -6.14 -14.35 -4.08
CA CYS A 57 -5.00 -13.47 -3.84
C CYS A 57 -5.14 -12.70 -2.51
N ARG A 58 -6.33 -12.13 -2.26
CA ARG A 58 -6.63 -11.46 -0.98
C ARG A 58 -6.52 -12.39 0.22
N ALA A 59 -7.06 -13.61 0.11
CA ALA A 59 -7.04 -14.57 1.21
C ALA A 59 -5.65 -15.10 1.53
N LEU A 60 -4.77 -15.16 0.53
CA LEU A 60 -3.40 -15.70 0.61
C LEU A 60 -2.32 -14.62 0.77
N ASP A 61 -2.72 -13.34 0.83
CA ASP A 61 -1.79 -12.20 0.88
C ASP A 61 -0.71 -12.30 -0.21
N MET A 62 -1.14 -12.42 -1.45
CA MET A 62 -0.27 -12.49 -2.62
C MET A 62 -0.81 -11.63 -3.75
N SER A 63 0.08 -11.05 -4.57
CA SER A 63 -0.35 -10.26 -5.71
C SER A 63 -0.86 -11.17 -6.84
N LEU A 64 -1.74 -10.61 -7.69
CA LEU A 64 -2.19 -11.32 -8.88
C LEU A 64 -1.02 -11.57 -9.85
N VAL A 65 -0.01 -10.71 -9.85
CA VAL A 65 1.21 -10.85 -10.65
C VAL A 65 2.03 -12.05 -10.16
N ASP A 66 2.24 -12.18 -8.84
CA ASP A 66 2.97 -13.32 -8.27
C ASP A 66 2.26 -14.65 -8.57
N LEU A 67 0.93 -14.62 -8.60
CA LEU A 67 0.13 -15.79 -8.94
C LEU A 67 0.22 -16.15 -10.42
N LEU A 68 0.28 -15.17 -11.32
CA LEU A 68 0.21 -15.38 -12.77
C LEU A 68 1.58 -15.46 -13.46
N CYS A 69 2.63 -14.86 -12.87
CA CYS A 69 3.99 -14.82 -13.43
C CYS A 69 4.94 -15.74 -12.65
N ASP A 70 5.88 -16.37 -13.32
CA ASP A 70 6.96 -17.14 -12.69
C ASP A 70 8.12 -16.21 -12.37
N GLU A 71 8.54 -16.17 -11.10
CA GLU A 71 9.61 -15.28 -10.60
C GLU A 71 10.96 -15.48 -11.31
N GLU A 72 11.27 -16.70 -11.78
CA GLU A 72 12.55 -16.98 -12.44
C GLU A 72 12.73 -16.30 -13.81
N LYS A 73 11.66 -15.90 -14.47
CA LYS A 73 11.74 -15.10 -15.70
C LYS A 73 11.84 -13.60 -15.47
N LEU A 74 11.48 -13.15 -14.28
CA LEU A 74 11.50 -11.74 -13.92
C LEU A 74 12.92 -11.28 -13.53
N ASP A 75 13.70 -12.13 -12.85
CA ASP A 75 15.01 -11.75 -12.27
C ASP A 75 16.14 -11.55 -13.29
N GLN A 76 16.07 -12.12 -14.48
CA GLN A 76 17.12 -11.95 -15.49
C GLN A 76 16.93 -10.76 -16.44
N THR A 77 15.76 -10.11 -16.41
CA THR A 77 15.44 -8.98 -17.30
C THR A 77 15.24 -7.65 -16.54
N ILE A 78 15.21 -7.67 -15.20
CA ILE A 78 14.84 -6.50 -14.35
C ILE A 78 16.06 -5.81 -13.71
N GLN A 79 17.26 -5.91 -14.28
CA GLN A 79 18.40 -5.05 -13.90
C GLN A 79 18.54 -3.78 -14.76
N THR A 80 17.51 -3.41 -15.50
CA THR A 80 17.47 -2.12 -16.19
C THR A 80 16.33 -1.30 -15.60
N GLU A 81 16.64 -0.07 -15.18
CA GLU A 81 15.71 0.98 -14.76
C GLU A 81 14.46 0.98 -15.65
N TYR A 82 13.37 0.41 -15.16
CA TYR A 82 12.09 0.55 -15.82
C TYR A 82 11.54 1.94 -15.53
N ILE A 83 11.95 2.90 -16.34
CA ILE A 83 11.12 4.05 -16.61
C ILE A 83 9.84 3.48 -17.20
N LEU A 84 8.72 3.66 -16.51
CA LEU A 84 7.37 3.36 -17.01
C LEU A 84 7.06 4.34 -18.17
N ASP A 85 7.79 4.20 -19.28
CA ASP A 85 7.49 4.90 -20.52
C ASP A 85 6.33 4.13 -21.19
N GLU A 86 5.21 4.80 -21.42
CA GLU A 86 4.06 4.25 -22.15
C GLU A 86 4.49 3.59 -23.46
N ARG A 87 5.52 4.12 -24.11
CA ARG A 87 6.10 3.57 -25.34
C ARG A 87 6.69 2.17 -25.14
N HIS A 88 7.37 1.97 -24.01
CA HIS A 88 7.95 0.66 -23.68
C HIS A 88 6.83 -0.37 -23.41
N ILE A 89 5.80 0.00 -22.67
CA ILE A 89 4.64 -0.87 -22.44
C ILE A 89 3.96 -1.25 -23.77
N ILE A 90 3.77 -0.28 -24.66
CA ILE A 90 3.17 -0.51 -25.98
C ILE A 90 4.07 -1.43 -26.83
N GLU A 91 5.38 -1.25 -26.76
CA GLU A 91 6.34 -2.06 -27.53
C GLU A 91 6.36 -3.50 -27.00
N VAL A 92 6.43 -3.71 -25.68
CA VAL A 92 6.34 -5.03 -25.04
C VAL A 92 5.03 -5.71 -25.42
N PHE A 93 3.93 -4.98 -25.34
CA PHE A 93 2.62 -5.51 -25.75
C PHE A 93 2.60 -5.90 -27.24
N ARG A 94 3.13 -5.06 -28.13
CA ARG A 94 3.16 -5.35 -29.58
C ARG A 94 3.99 -6.59 -29.90
N ASN A 95 5.12 -6.78 -29.21
CA ASN A 95 6.06 -7.88 -29.44
C ASN A 95 5.68 -9.18 -28.74
N SER A 96 4.70 -9.15 -27.82
CA SER A 96 4.22 -10.33 -27.11
C SER A 96 3.43 -11.26 -28.04
N ASP A 97 3.43 -12.56 -27.74
CA ASP A 97 2.60 -13.55 -28.42
C ASP A 97 1.10 -13.35 -28.18
N PHE A 98 0.28 -14.03 -28.98
CA PHE A 98 -1.18 -13.89 -28.91
C PHE A 98 -1.77 -14.23 -27.53
N GLU A 99 -1.27 -15.28 -26.88
CA GLU A 99 -1.76 -15.69 -25.55
C GLU A 99 -1.41 -14.68 -24.47
N THR A 100 -0.20 -14.13 -24.51
CA THR A 100 0.24 -13.05 -23.60
C THR A 100 -0.58 -11.78 -23.80
N LYS A 101 -0.81 -11.37 -25.05
CA LYS A 101 -1.70 -10.23 -25.37
C LYS A 101 -3.10 -10.42 -24.81
N ARG A 102 -3.67 -11.60 -25.03
CA ARG A 102 -5.01 -11.93 -24.52
C ARG A 102 -5.08 -11.91 -23.00
N ARG A 103 -4.04 -12.37 -22.31
CA ARG A 103 -3.94 -12.33 -20.83
C ARG A 103 -3.84 -10.90 -20.31
N LEU A 104 -3.02 -10.06 -20.94
CA LEU A 104 -2.87 -8.65 -20.59
C LEU A 104 -4.19 -7.87 -20.81
N LEU A 105 -4.87 -8.07 -21.94
CA LEU A 105 -6.17 -7.44 -22.19
C LEU A 105 -7.21 -7.85 -21.13
N ARG A 106 -7.29 -9.12 -20.77
CA ARG A 106 -8.17 -9.58 -19.70
C ARG A 106 -7.82 -8.98 -18.35
N TYR A 107 -6.52 -8.76 -18.08
CA TYR A 107 -6.10 -8.08 -16.88
C TYR A 107 -6.57 -6.64 -16.85
N PHE A 108 -6.44 -5.90 -17.93
CA PHE A 108 -6.97 -4.53 -18.03
C PHE A 108 -8.49 -4.49 -17.86
N GLU A 109 -9.24 -5.39 -18.50
CA GLU A 109 -10.69 -5.51 -18.29
C GLU A 109 -11.05 -5.75 -16.82
N LEU A 110 -10.31 -6.61 -16.12
CA LEU A 110 -10.51 -6.87 -14.69
C LEU A 110 -10.20 -5.66 -13.82
N VAL A 111 -9.16 -4.89 -14.16
CA VAL A 111 -8.82 -3.63 -13.45
C VAL A 111 -9.91 -2.58 -13.67
N GLU A 112 -10.46 -2.47 -14.88
CA GLU A 112 -11.57 -1.57 -15.18
C GLU A 112 -12.84 -1.96 -14.42
N ILE A 113 -13.24 -3.23 -14.46
CA ILE A 113 -14.37 -3.76 -13.69
C ILE A 113 -14.17 -3.51 -12.18
N TYR A 114 -12.96 -3.71 -11.67
CA TYR A 114 -12.64 -3.41 -10.27
C TYR A 114 -12.75 -1.92 -9.94
N ARG A 115 -12.34 -1.04 -10.86
CA ARG A 115 -12.53 0.40 -10.74
C ARG A 115 -14.01 0.78 -10.75
N GLU A 116 -14.82 0.22 -11.67
CA GLU A 116 -16.25 0.46 -11.76
C GLU A 116 -16.99 0.01 -10.49
N ILE A 117 -16.70 -1.19 -10.00
CA ILE A 117 -17.28 -1.72 -8.74
C ILE A 117 -16.90 -0.83 -7.54
N ASN A 118 -15.66 -0.34 -7.51
CA ASN A 118 -15.23 0.58 -6.45
C ASN A 118 -15.80 1.99 -6.64
N GLN A 119 -16.02 2.46 -7.86
CA GLN A 119 -16.71 3.74 -8.12
C GLN A 119 -18.18 3.70 -7.70
N GLU A 120 -18.87 2.57 -7.82
CA GLU A 120 -20.22 2.40 -7.27
C GLU A 120 -20.22 2.33 -5.73
N SER A 121 -19.16 1.81 -5.11
CA SER A 121 -18.95 1.91 -3.66
C SER A 121 -18.46 3.30 -3.23
N ASP A 122 -17.88 4.07 -4.13
CA ASP A 122 -17.39 5.45 -3.94
C ASP A 122 -18.48 6.51 -3.75
N SER A 123 -19.76 6.14 -3.89
CA SER A 123 -20.86 7.02 -3.44
C SER A 123 -20.86 7.26 -1.92
N LYS A 124 -19.99 6.59 -1.16
CA LYS A 124 -19.62 6.88 0.23
C LYS A 124 -18.20 7.40 0.42
N ASN A 125 -17.45 7.64 -0.66
CA ASN A 125 -16.12 8.22 -0.54
C ASN A 125 -16.26 9.66 -0.04
N ILE A 126 -15.77 9.89 1.17
CA ILE A 126 -15.51 11.22 1.68
C ILE A 126 -14.51 11.83 0.69
N LYS A 127 -15.00 12.77 -0.15
CA LYS A 127 -14.15 13.47 -1.13
C LYS A 127 -12.97 14.05 -0.39
N ARG A 128 -11.77 13.50 -0.61
CA ARG A 128 -10.55 13.96 0.06
C ARG A 128 -10.27 15.40 -0.36
N ASN A 129 -10.22 16.29 0.61
CA ASN A 129 -9.91 17.70 0.39
C ASN A 129 -8.44 17.93 0.74
N ILE A 130 -7.55 17.41 -0.12
CA ILE A 130 -6.10 17.42 0.05
C ILE A 130 -5.49 18.30 -1.03
N SER A 131 -4.48 19.08 -0.68
CA SER A 131 -3.66 19.86 -1.61
C SER A 131 -2.20 19.86 -1.15
N VAL A 132 -1.28 20.10 -2.07
CA VAL A 132 0.14 20.28 -1.77
C VAL A 132 0.53 21.72 -2.04
N ILE A 133 1.20 22.34 -1.08
CA ILE A 133 1.73 23.70 -1.21
C ILE A 133 3.23 23.69 -0.90
N GLN A 134 3.93 24.76 -1.28
CA GLN A 134 5.30 25.01 -0.87
C GLN A 134 5.34 26.09 0.22
N ASP A 135 6.20 25.89 1.22
CA ASP A 135 6.50 26.93 2.18
C ASP A 135 7.50 27.97 1.62
N THR A 136 7.85 28.96 2.44
CA THR A 136 8.80 30.02 2.05
C THR A 136 10.22 29.52 1.73
N ASP A 137 10.57 28.37 2.25
CA ASP A 137 11.86 27.72 2.02
C ASP A 137 11.84 26.74 0.81
N GLY A 138 10.69 26.66 0.12
CA GLY A 138 10.50 25.80 -1.05
C GLY A 138 10.17 24.33 -0.70
N ASN A 139 9.96 23.98 0.56
CA ASN A 139 9.61 22.61 0.96
C ASN A 139 8.12 22.35 0.80
N ASN A 140 7.77 21.18 0.32
CA ASN A 140 6.39 20.75 0.16
C ASN A 140 5.71 20.44 1.50
N ILE A 141 4.43 20.80 1.61
CA ILE A 141 3.55 20.50 2.74
C ILE A 141 2.22 19.97 2.19
N VAL A 142 1.75 18.85 2.70
CA VAL A 142 0.42 18.33 2.38
C VAL A 142 -0.61 18.99 3.26
N MET A 143 -1.54 19.73 2.66
CA MET A 143 -2.65 20.41 3.34
C MET A 143 -3.85 19.46 3.42
N ILE A 144 -4.22 19.05 4.63
CA ILE A 144 -5.42 18.24 4.89
C ILE A 144 -6.51 19.21 5.36
N ASN A 145 -7.42 19.57 4.47
CA ASN A 145 -8.36 20.66 4.72
C ASN A 145 -9.58 20.25 5.57
N ASP A 146 -9.80 18.94 5.77
CA ASP A 146 -10.91 18.41 6.56
C ASP A 146 -10.42 17.54 7.72
N ILE A 147 -11.04 17.68 8.88
CA ILE A 147 -10.82 16.81 10.03
C ILE A 147 -11.89 15.71 10.04
N VAL A 148 -11.54 14.53 9.57
CA VAL A 148 -12.44 13.35 9.55
C VAL A 148 -12.47 12.68 10.91
N PHE A 149 -11.30 12.41 11.50
CA PHE A 149 -11.19 11.72 12.78
C PHE A 149 -11.25 12.72 13.94
N LYS A 150 -12.46 12.89 14.51
CA LYS A 150 -12.81 13.91 15.51
C LYS A 150 -12.91 13.34 16.93
N GLY A 151 -11.84 12.84 17.50
CA GLY A 151 -11.81 12.44 18.91
C GLY A 151 -11.57 13.64 19.84
N LYS A 152 -12.45 13.88 20.85
CA LYS A 152 -12.19 14.90 21.90
C LYS A 152 -11.18 14.42 22.95
N ARG A 153 -11.25 13.13 23.35
CA ARG A 153 -10.38 12.53 24.38
C ARG A 153 -9.54 11.37 23.86
N SER A 154 -10.07 10.60 22.94
CA SER A 154 -9.40 9.48 22.27
C SER A 154 -9.81 9.42 20.81
N ILE A 155 -8.91 8.91 19.97
CA ILE A 155 -9.19 8.55 18.58
C ILE A 155 -9.71 7.13 18.54
N GLU A 156 -10.78 6.88 17.77
CA GLU A 156 -11.22 5.52 17.45
C GLU A 156 -10.33 4.97 16.32
N TRP A 157 -9.34 4.17 16.71
CA TRP A 157 -8.32 3.68 15.76
C TRP A 157 -8.86 2.63 14.79
N SER A 158 -9.97 1.94 15.14
CA SER A 158 -10.68 1.04 14.23
C SER A 158 -11.25 1.76 13.01
N ASP A 159 -11.67 3.02 13.18
CA ASP A 159 -12.17 3.83 12.07
C ASP A 159 -11.02 4.23 11.13
N VAL A 160 -9.85 4.57 11.71
CA VAL A 160 -8.63 4.88 10.94
C VAL A 160 -8.15 3.64 10.18
N GLU A 161 -8.14 2.48 10.82
CA GLU A 161 -7.80 1.20 10.20
C GLU A 161 -8.72 0.90 9.01
N THR A 162 -10.04 1.02 9.22
CA THR A 162 -11.03 0.81 8.17
C THR A 162 -10.82 1.77 7.00
N TYR A 163 -10.53 3.04 7.29
CA TYR A 163 -10.25 4.05 6.27
C TYR A 163 -9.00 3.71 5.43
N LEU A 164 -7.92 3.25 6.07
CA LEU A 164 -6.67 2.91 5.38
C LEU A 164 -6.79 1.70 4.45
N ARG A 165 -7.78 0.84 4.65
CA ARG A 165 -8.01 -0.33 3.78
C ARG A 165 -8.29 0.05 2.33
N GLN A 166 -8.78 1.27 2.05
CA GLN A 166 -9.00 1.75 0.68
C GLN A 166 -7.72 1.88 -0.15
N TYR A 167 -6.57 2.09 0.50
CA TYR A 167 -5.28 2.22 -0.20
C TYR A 167 -4.56 0.89 -0.42
N VAL A 168 -5.04 -0.20 0.19
CA VAL A 168 -4.37 -1.51 0.10
C VAL A 168 -4.36 -2.01 -1.34
N GLY A 169 -3.17 -2.29 -1.86
CA GLY A 169 -2.93 -2.70 -3.24
C GLY A 169 -2.45 -1.57 -4.15
N ASP A 170 -2.56 -0.32 -3.72
CA ASP A 170 -2.03 0.83 -4.45
C ASP A 170 -0.51 0.95 -4.28
N PHE A 171 0.09 1.78 -5.13
CA PHE A 171 1.49 2.20 -5.00
C PHE A 171 1.64 3.66 -5.41
N TYR A 172 2.66 4.33 -4.83
CA TYR A 172 2.95 5.75 -5.07
C TYR A 172 4.44 5.94 -5.23
N GLN A 173 4.85 6.91 -6.03
CA GLN A 173 6.26 7.21 -6.29
C GLN A 173 6.70 8.43 -5.49
N ILE A 174 7.85 8.33 -4.82
CA ILE A 174 8.51 9.47 -4.17
C ILE A 174 9.18 10.32 -5.24
N ALA A 175 8.81 11.60 -5.34
CA ALA A 175 9.31 12.48 -6.39
C ALA A 175 10.83 12.74 -6.32
N GLU A 176 11.42 12.77 -5.11
CA GLU A 176 12.85 13.04 -4.91
C GLU A 176 13.75 11.85 -5.32
N THR A 177 13.32 10.63 -5.03
CA THR A 177 14.17 9.43 -5.15
C THR A 177 13.69 8.46 -6.21
N GLU A 178 12.52 8.70 -6.79
CA GLU A 178 11.82 7.82 -7.74
C GLU A 178 11.47 6.43 -7.15
N ASP A 179 11.64 6.24 -5.85
CA ASP A 179 11.29 4.99 -5.18
C ASP A 179 9.78 4.73 -5.24
N ILE A 180 9.40 3.50 -5.57
CA ILE A 180 8.00 3.07 -5.60
C ILE A 180 7.65 2.44 -4.25
N ILE A 181 6.66 3.01 -3.57
CA ILE A 181 6.18 2.59 -2.27
C ILE A 181 4.81 1.93 -2.43
N TYR A 182 4.73 0.66 -2.11
CA TYR A 182 3.50 -0.13 -2.14
C TYR A 182 2.73 -0.01 -0.83
N ILE A 183 1.42 -0.14 -0.89
CA ILE A 183 0.54 -0.20 0.28
C ILE A 183 0.12 -1.66 0.49
N GLY A 184 0.72 -2.29 1.48
CA GLY A 184 0.44 -3.68 1.84
C GLY A 184 -0.80 -3.84 2.73
N THR A 185 -1.29 -5.08 2.85
CA THR A 185 -2.43 -5.43 3.71
C THR A 185 -2.14 -5.24 5.19
N ASP A 186 -0.89 -5.14 5.58
CA ASP A 186 -0.40 -4.94 6.94
C ASP A 186 -0.45 -3.47 7.39
N LEU A 187 -0.48 -2.49 6.45
CA LEU A 187 -0.48 -1.07 6.81
C LEU A 187 -1.64 -0.67 7.74
N PRO A 188 -2.92 -1.04 7.50
CA PRO A 188 -4.01 -0.63 8.38
C PRO A 188 -3.81 -1.03 9.83
N ASP A 189 -3.43 -2.28 10.07
CA ASP A 189 -3.19 -2.84 11.40
C ASP A 189 -1.96 -2.21 12.08
N GLU A 190 -0.87 -2.09 11.36
CA GLU A 190 0.38 -1.53 11.91
C GLU A 190 0.27 -0.04 12.19
N TYR A 191 -0.36 0.71 11.31
CA TYR A 191 -0.60 2.14 11.49
C TYR A 191 -1.45 2.43 12.73
N SER A 192 -2.55 1.70 12.92
CA SER A 192 -3.52 1.90 14.00
C SER A 192 -3.09 1.22 15.30
N GLY A 193 -2.43 0.06 15.23
CA GLY A 193 -2.08 -0.79 16.37
C GLY A 193 -0.61 -0.76 16.79
N SER A 194 0.27 0.01 16.13
CA SER A 194 1.68 0.06 16.44
C SER A 194 1.98 0.51 17.86
N ASN A 195 3.16 0.16 18.34
CA ASN A 195 3.62 0.60 19.64
C ASN A 195 3.72 2.15 19.74
N TYR A 196 4.07 2.80 18.65
CA TYR A 196 4.06 4.26 18.56
C TYR A 196 2.64 4.81 18.71
N THR A 197 1.67 4.27 17.98
CA THR A 197 0.26 4.69 18.02
C THR A 197 -0.35 4.54 19.43
N LYS A 198 -0.03 3.47 20.14
CA LYS A 198 -0.52 3.22 21.51
C LYS A 198 0.00 4.24 22.55
N HIS A 199 1.13 4.88 22.28
CA HIS A 199 1.75 5.81 23.23
C HIS A 199 1.46 7.30 22.93
N ILE A 200 1.09 7.66 21.71
CA ILE A 200 0.74 9.04 21.35
C ILE A 200 -0.64 9.42 21.89
N LYS A 201 -0.80 10.69 22.26
CA LYS A 201 -2.05 11.23 22.82
C LYS A 201 -2.34 12.64 22.31
N GLY A 202 -3.56 13.10 22.52
CA GLY A 202 -3.98 14.49 22.27
C GLY A 202 -3.75 14.92 20.82
N THR A 203 -3.08 16.06 20.64
CA THR A 203 -2.84 16.66 19.32
C THR A 203 -2.08 15.74 18.37
N ILE A 204 -1.11 14.98 18.85
CA ILE A 204 -0.31 14.08 18.01
C ILE A 204 -1.14 12.87 17.57
N ALA A 205 -1.95 12.28 18.44
CA ALA A 205 -2.85 11.19 18.06
C ALA A 205 -3.87 11.66 17.02
N LYS A 206 -4.46 12.85 17.21
CA LYS A 206 -5.36 13.46 16.23
C LYS A 206 -4.65 13.75 14.90
N ALA A 207 -3.41 14.24 14.96
CA ALA A 207 -2.61 14.48 13.76
C ALA A 207 -2.35 13.19 13.00
N LYS A 208 -1.88 12.13 13.66
CA LYS A 208 -1.66 10.84 13.03
C LYS A 208 -2.95 10.27 12.41
N ALA A 209 -4.06 10.29 13.14
CA ALA A 209 -5.33 9.78 12.62
C ALA A 209 -5.75 10.51 11.33
N ASN A 210 -5.64 11.83 11.29
CA ASN A 210 -6.03 12.60 10.12
C ASN A 210 -5.01 12.55 8.98
N ALA A 211 -3.72 12.29 9.27
CA ALA A 211 -2.70 12.04 8.25
C ALA A 211 -3.02 10.81 7.39
N ALA A 212 -3.81 9.86 7.91
CA ALA A 212 -4.29 8.71 7.13
C ALA A 212 -5.04 9.11 5.85
N GLN A 213 -5.62 10.32 5.80
CA GLN A 213 -6.32 10.81 4.61
C GLN A 213 -5.36 11.17 3.46
N ALA A 214 -4.11 11.45 3.77
CA ALA A 214 -3.12 12.02 2.85
C ALA A 214 -1.91 11.11 2.61
N ILE A 215 -2.05 9.80 2.81
CA ILE A 215 -0.98 8.83 2.60
C ILE A 215 -0.37 8.95 1.20
N PRO A 216 -1.14 9.03 0.09
CA PRO A 216 -0.59 9.21 -1.24
C PRO A 216 0.33 10.44 -1.35
N GLU A 217 -0.20 11.59 -1.03
CA GLU A 217 0.48 12.88 -1.18
C GLU A 217 1.69 13.00 -0.23
N MET A 218 1.60 12.40 0.97
CA MET A 218 2.73 12.34 1.92
C MET A 218 3.87 11.45 1.41
N ILE A 219 3.58 10.39 0.65
CA ILE A 219 4.61 9.59 -0.02
C ILE A 219 5.22 10.37 -1.16
N GLU A 220 4.41 10.98 -2.02
CA GLU A 220 4.88 11.69 -3.21
C GLU A 220 5.87 12.82 -2.88
N ILE A 221 5.60 13.58 -1.80
CA ILE A 221 6.46 14.70 -1.37
C ILE A 221 7.60 14.29 -0.44
N ALA A 222 7.73 13.01 -0.08
CA ALA A 222 8.69 12.56 0.90
C ALA A 222 10.15 12.78 0.45
N THR A 223 11.03 13.07 1.41
CA THR A 223 12.43 13.45 1.19
C THR A 223 13.36 12.77 2.19
N SER A 224 14.66 13.03 2.09
CA SER A 224 15.65 12.65 3.10
C SER A 224 15.72 11.14 3.39
N LYS A 225 15.83 10.33 2.34
CA LYS A 225 15.95 8.87 2.44
C LYS A 225 17.07 8.46 3.39
N SER A 226 16.76 7.66 4.39
CA SER A 226 17.73 7.04 5.29
C SER A 226 17.47 5.55 5.45
N PHE A 227 18.54 4.75 5.58
CA PHE A 227 18.49 3.30 5.72
C PHE A 227 18.85 2.86 7.13
N GLU A 228 18.19 1.84 7.61
CA GLU A 228 18.52 1.18 8.89
C GLU A 228 18.42 -0.34 8.74
N ASP A 229 19.51 -1.02 9.13
CA ASP A 229 19.52 -2.48 9.14
C ASP A 229 18.50 -3.06 10.12
N ASN A 230 17.94 -4.20 9.75
CA ASN A 230 17.01 -4.91 10.62
C ASN A 230 17.77 -5.60 11.78
N LYS A 231 17.97 -4.88 12.89
CA LYS A 231 18.71 -5.36 14.09
C LYS A 231 17.90 -6.33 14.97
N LYS A 232 16.58 -6.49 14.73
CA LYS A 232 15.70 -7.31 15.56
C LYS A 232 15.17 -8.50 14.79
N ASN A 233 15.48 -9.72 15.24
CA ASN A 233 14.96 -10.98 14.68
C ASN A 233 13.43 -11.06 14.58
N LYS A 234 12.70 -10.21 15.32
CA LYS A 234 11.22 -10.21 15.36
C LYS A 234 10.57 -9.90 14.01
N HIS A 235 11.25 -9.16 13.12
CA HIS A 235 10.73 -8.78 11.80
C HIS A 235 11.54 -9.36 10.63
N SER A 236 12.37 -10.39 10.89
CA SER A 236 13.28 -10.98 9.91
C SER A 236 12.58 -11.55 8.68
N ARG A 237 11.32 -11.96 8.79
CA ARG A 237 10.52 -12.49 7.67
C ARG A 237 9.90 -11.39 6.80
N HIS A 238 9.58 -10.23 7.36
CA HIS A 238 8.84 -9.15 6.67
C HIS A 238 9.72 -8.02 6.15
N ALA A 239 10.86 -7.75 6.81
CA ALA A 239 11.82 -6.71 6.42
C ALA A 239 13.22 -7.32 6.29
N LYS A 240 13.37 -8.33 5.43
CA LYS A 240 14.63 -9.06 5.26
C LYS A 240 15.76 -8.14 4.81
N ASN A 241 15.45 -7.15 3.98
CA ASN A 241 16.43 -6.22 3.41
C ASN A 241 16.53 -4.90 4.19
N GLY A 242 15.97 -4.82 5.41
CA GLY A 242 16.05 -3.65 6.28
C GLY A 242 14.88 -2.69 6.15
N TRP A 243 15.10 -1.47 6.61
CA TRP A 243 14.10 -0.42 6.72
C TRP A 243 14.60 0.87 6.09
N TYR A 244 13.70 1.60 5.43
CA TYR A 244 13.93 2.97 5.01
C TYR A 244 13.06 3.93 5.79
N ARG A 245 13.56 5.14 5.98
CA ARG A 245 12.80 6.27 6.52
C ARG A 245 12.91 7.45 5.57
N TYR A 246 11.78 8.14 5.42
CA TYR A 246 11.68 9.36 4.65
C TYR A 246 11.00 10.42 5.50
N ASP A 247 11.45 11.64 5.43
CA ASP A 247 10.81 12.78 6.07
C ASP A 247 9.65 13.27 5.19
N THR A 248 8.55 13.66 5.81
CA THR A 248 7.39 14.26 5.14
C THR A 248 6.74 15.28 6.04
N ARG A 249 5.90 16.16 5.47
CA ARG A 249 5.24 17.25 6.21
C ARG A 249 3.78 17.34 5.81
N PHE A 250 2.91 17.61 6.79
CA PHE A 250 1.51 17.83 6.55
C PHE A 250 0.94 18.87 7.50
N ALA A 251 -0.20 19.46 7.15
CA ALA A 251 -0.85 20.47 7.93
C ALA A 251 -2.34 20.15 8.15
N LEU A 252 -2.83 20.49 9.34
CA LEU A 252 -4.22 20.31 9.73
C LEU A 252 -4.84 21.66 10.10
N PRO A 253 -6.11 21.92 9.72
CA PRO A 253 -6.81 23.14 10.05
C PRO A 253 -7.11 23.22 11.55
N VAL A 254 -7.07 24.44 12.05
CA VAL A 254 -7.58 24.84 13.35
C VAL A 254 -8.80 25.73 13.09
N TYR A 255 -9.94 25.32 13.61
CA TYR A 255 -11.18 26.04 13.42
C TYR A 255 -11.42 27.02 14.58
N SER A 256 -11.94 28.20 14.25
CA SER A 256 -12.50 29.16 15.19
C SER A 256 -13.79 28.64 15.83
N GLU A 257 -14.32 29.34 16.80
CA GLU A 257 -15.64 29.04 17.42
C GLU A 257 -16.78 29.07 16.38
N ASN A 258 -16.64 29.87 15.34
CA ASN A 258 -17.61 30.00 14.26
C ASN A 258 -17.50 28.91 13.18
N GLY A 259 -16.53 27.98 13.32
CA GLY A 259 -16.32 26.90 12.36
C GLY A 259 -15.51 27.26 11.12
N GLU A 260 -14.93 28.48 11.06
CA GLU A 260 -14.03 28.93 10.00
C GLU A 260 -12.59 28.48 10.30
N ILE A 261 -11.79 28.25 9.25
CA ILE A 261 -10.37 27.91 9.42
C ILE A 261 -9.62 29.17 9.86
N GLU A 262 -9.11 29.16 11.09
CA GLU A 262 -8.33 30.25 11.66
C GLU A 262 -6.86 30.18 11.19
N ARG A 263 -6.30 28.98 11.19
CA ARG A 263 -4.89 28.69 10.81
C ARG A 263 -4.69 27.22 10.55
N TYR A 264 -3.49 26.87 10.09
CA TYR A 264 -3.04 25.50 10.00
C TYR A 264 -1.92 25.20 11.01
N ASN A 265 -1.99 24.04 11.65
CA ASN A 265 -0.87 23.50 12.38
C ASN A 265 -0.07 22.60 11.46
N VAL A 266 1.21 22.90 11.25
CA VAL A 266 2.13 22.09 10.47
C VAL A 266 2.77 21.02 11.35
N PHE A 267 2.94 19.84 10.80
CA PHE A 267 3.58 18.70 11.45
C PHE A 267 4.65 18.13 10.53
N SER A 268 5.81 17.83 11.10
CA SER A 268 6.78 16.93 10.49
C SER A 268 6.47 15.49 10.89
N ALA A 269 6.77 14.54 10.02
CA ALA A 269 6.58 13.11 10.25
C ALA A 269 7.62 12.29 9.49
N ARG A 270 7.77 11.02 9.84
CA ARG A 270 8.59 10.04 9.12
C ARG A 270 7.77 8.88 8.62
N LEU A 271 7.87 8.60 7.36
CA LEU A 271 7.39 7.37 6.76
C LEU A 271 8.36 6.24 7.13
N LEU A 272 7.86 5.16 7.71
CA LEU A 272 8.62 3.94 7.94
C LEU A 272 8.29 2.95 6.83
N ILE A 273 9.29 2.62 6.03
CA ILE A 273 9.16 1.75 4.86
C ILE A 273 9.91 0.45 5.11
N ARG A 274 9.24 -0.69 5.02
CA ARG A 274 9.90 -1.99 5.05
C ARG A 274 10.39 -2.38 3.66
N HIS A 275 11.60 -2.90 3.59
CA HIS A 275 12.17 -3.46 2.38
C HIS A 275 12.04 -4.98 2.42
N ALA A 276 11.12 -5.51 1.64
CA ALA A 276 10.79 -6.93 1.60
C ALA A 276 11.89 -7.75 0.89
N SER A 277 11.86 -9.06 1.06
CA SER A 277 12.77 -9.99 0.35
C SER A 277 12.60 -9.98 -1.15
N SER A 278 11.42 -9.60 -1.64
CA SER A 278 11.11 -9.41 -3.07
C SER A 278 11.71 -8.14 -3.69
N GLY A 279 12.44 -7.33 -2.91
CA GLY A 279 12.95 -6.03 -3.35
C GLY A 279 11.90 -4.91 -3.34
N LYS A 280 10.63 -5.19 -3.07
CA LYS A 280 9.58 -4.18 -2.98
C LYS A 280 9.64 -3.44 -1.65
N MET A 281 9.34 -2.15 -1.69
CA MET A 281 9.26 -1.27 -0.54
C MET A 281 7.80 -1.01 -0.17
N TYR A 282 7.45 -1.26 1.09
CA TYR A 282 6.08 -1.11 1.58
C TYR A 282 6.00 -0.08 2.69
N LEU A 283 5.03 0.83 2.63
CA LEU A 283 4.72 1.68 3.78
C LEU A 283 4.24 0.81 4.94
N TYR A 284 4.89 0.98 6.10
CA TYR A 284 4.60 0.21 7.29
C TYR A 284 3.91 1.05 8.36
N ASP A 285 4.38 2.28 8.59
CA ASP A 285 3.79 3.22 9.55
C ASP A 285 4.21 4.66 9.26
N VAL A 286 3.56 5.62 9.91
CA VAL A 286 3.96 7.03 9.98
C VAL A 286 4.30 7.36 11.43
N LEU A 287 5.56 7.69 11.65
CA LEU A 287 6.16 7.81 12.98
C LEU A 287 6.68 9.24 13.24
N GLU A 288 7.13 9.46 14.47
CA GLU A 288 7.86 10.67 14.89
C GLU A 288 7.14 11.98 14.54
N ILE A 289 5.80 11.96 14.58
CA ILE A 289 4.98 13.13 14.29
C ILE A 289 5.25 14.20 15.36
N LYS A 290 5.65 15.38 14.91
CA LYS A 290 5.94 16.54 15.78
C LYS A 290 5.26 17.77 15.19
N LYS A 291 4.61 18.55 16.06
CA LYS A 291 4.10 19.87 15.66
C LYS A 291 5.27 20.81 15.47
N GLU A 292 5.35 21.45 14.31
CA GLU A 292 6.34 22.49 14.07
C GLU A 292 5.94 23.77 14.84
N THR A 293 6.91 24.32 15.57
CA THR A 293 6.74 25.64 16.16
C THR A 293 7.04 26.68 15.09
N SER A 294 6.08 27.55 14.79
CA SER A 294 6.35 28.74 13.97
C SER A 294 7.54 29.50 14.59
N LYS A 295 8.64 29.64 13.85
CA LYS A 295 9.63 30.65 14.18
C LYS A 295 8.91 31.97 14.11
N SER A 296 8.71 32.67 15.23
CA SER A 296 8.27 34.04 15.18
C SER A 296 9.31 34.80 14.37
N CYS A 297 8.89 35.35 13.21
CA CYS A 297 9.62 36.44 12.59
C CYS A 297 9.60 37.57 13.62
N GLN A 298 10.67 37.75 14.35
CA GLN A 298 10.95 39.04 14.98
C GLN A 298 11.45 39.94 13.85
N GLU A 299 10.68 41.01 13.62
CA GLU A 299 11.08 42.13 12.79
C GLU A 299 12.43 42.73 13.25
#